data_a8069e4d3c951ec7781d2287e77e6a50
#
_entry.id   a8069e4d3c951ec7781d2287e77e6a50
#
_cell.length_a   1.000
_cell.length_b   1.000
_cell.length_c   1.000
_cell.angle_alpha   90.00
_cell.angle_beta   90.00
_cell.angle_gamma   90.00
#
_symmetry.space_group_name_H-M   'P 1'
#
loop_
_entity.id
_entity.type
_entity.pdbx_description
1 polymer ?
#
loop_
_entity_poly.entity_id
_entity_poly.type
_entity_poly.pdbx_seq_one_letter_code
_entity_poly.pdbx_strand_id
1 'polypeptide(L)'
;MARADRHPEITTHIAKFIRERRSALGLSLEDVANRIGSSKAHIWELENGRSKNPTLWMILGLCEALQCSLNALIGKDVSQPLFTEPEMALIDAHRKIFGGPSQ
;
A
#
# COMPACT_ATOMS: atom_id res chain seq x y z
N MET A 1 -11.47 5.74 -17.59
CA MET A 1 -11.73 4.72 -16.84
C MET A 1 -10.79 4.50 -15.75
N ALA A 2 -11.30 4.29 -14.72
CA ALA A 2 -10.48 4.13 -13.61
C ALA A 2 -9.59 2.97 -13.84
N ARG A 3 -8.39 3.14 -13.49
CA ARG A 3 -7.55 2.08 -13.45
C ARG A 3 -8.04 1.21 -12.41
N ALA A 4 -8.69 0.23 -12.72
CA ALA A 4 -9.28 -0.62 -11.74
C ALA A 4 -8.25 -1.02 -10.72
N ASP A 5 -8.71 -1.32 -9.54
CA ASP A 5 -7.87 -1.83 -8.50
C ASP A 5 -7.38 -3.20 -8.95
N ARG A 6 -6.15 -3.26 -9.42
CA ARG A 6 -5.59 -4.47 -9.99
C ARG A 6 -5.21 -5.50 -8.94
N HIS A 7 -5.10 -5.06 -7.71
CA HIS A 7 -4.73 -5.94 -6.61
C HIS A 7 -5.60 -5.61 -5.40
N PRO A 8 -6.90 -5.94 -5.51
CA PRO A 8 -7.83 -5.62 -4.42
C PRO A 8 -7.46 -6.29 -3.12
N GLU A 9 -6.74 -7.39 -3.18
CA GLU A 9 -6.30 -8.05 -1.97
C GLU A 9 -5.32 -7.17 -1.18
N ILE A 10 -4.51 -6.36 -1.88
CA ILE A 10 -3.59 -5.45 -1.20
C ILE A 10 -4.36 -4.33 -0.54
N THR A 11 -5.33 -3.74 -1.25
CA THR A 11 -6.15 -2.67 -0.70
C THR A 11 -6.90 -3.16 0.53
N THR A 12 -7.48 -4.35 0.46
CA THR A 12 -8.21 -4.93 1.58
C THR A 12 -7.29 -5.18 2.77
N HIS A 13 -6.09 -5.70 2.49
CA HIS A 13 -5.14 -5.96 3.57
C HIS A 13 -4.72 -4.66 4.24
N ILE A 14 -4.41 -3.63 3.46
CA ILE A 14 -4.01 -2.34 4.02
C ILE A 14 -5.09 -1.79 4.92
N ALA A 15 -6.34 -1.80 4.45
CA ALA A 15 -7.45 -1.27 5.22
C ALA A 15 -7.58 -1.96 6.57
N LYS A 16 -7.57 -3.28 6.55
CA LYS A 16 -7.70 -4.05 7.77
C LYS A 16 -6.50 -3.87 8.68
N PHE A 17 -5.30 -3.88 8.10
CA PHE A 17 -4.08 -3.74 8.87
C PHE A 17 -4.02 -2.40 9.59
N ILE A 18 -4.36 -1.32 8.91
CA ILE A 18 -4.34 0.01 9.52
C ILE A 18 -5.26 0.04 10.72
N ARG A 19 -6.48 -0.47 10.55
CA ARG A 19 -7.46 -0.45 11.62
C ARG A 19 -7.00 -1.26 12.83
N GLU A 20 -6.52 -2.46 12.59
CA GLU A 20 -6.11 -3.34 13.67
C GLU A 20 -4.86 -2.81 14.37
N ARG A 21 -3.89 -2.33 13.59
CA ARG A 21 -2.67 -1.84 14.16
C ARG A 21 -2.90 -0.55 14.95
N ARG A 22 -3.72 0.33 14.39
CA ARG A 22 -4.07 1.58 15.07
C ARG A 22 -4.72 1.28 16.42
N SER A 23 -5.68 0.35 16.41
CA SER A 23 -6.36 -0.03 17.65
C SER A 23 -5.40 -0.65 18.65
N ALA A 24 -4.51 -1.49 18.18
CA ALA A 24 -3.54 -2.14 19.07
C ALA A 24 -2.61 -1.11 19.72
N LEU A 25 -2.31 -0.03 19.02
CA LEU A 25 -1.48 1.03 19.55
C LEU A 25 -2.27 2.05 20.36
N GLY A 26 -3.58 1.90 20.45
CA GLY A 26 -4.41 2.83 21.19
C GLY A 26 -4.56 4.19 20.54
N LEU A 27 -4.43 4.25 19.21
CA LEU A 27 -4.49 5.52 18.50
C LEU A 27 -5.86 5.74 17.89
N SER A 28 -6.32 7.00 17.92
CA SER A 28 -7.55 7.36 17.24
C SER A 28 -7.24 7.65 15.77
N LEU A 29 -8.30 7.76 14.97
CA LEU A 29 -8.13 8.17 13.58
C LEU A 29 -7.42 9.52 13.50
N GLU A 30 -7.79 10.42 14.39
CA GLU A 30 -7.20 11.75 14.42
C GLU A 30 -5.73 11.70 14.80
N ASP A 31 -5.39 10.82 15.75
CA ASP A 31 -3.99 10.67 16.14
C ASP A 31 -3.13 10.28 14.95
N VAL A 32 -3.59 9.30 14.19
CA VAL A 32 -2.83 8.86 13.02
C VAL A 32 -2.76 9.97 11.99
N ALA A 33 -3.90 10.63 11.74
CA ALA A 33 -3.94 11.72 10.77
C ALA A 33 -2.96 12.82 11.13
N ASN A 34 -2.91 13.19 12.40
CA ASN A 34 -2.00 14.24 12.84
C ASN A 34 -0.54 13.83 12.66
N ARG A 35 -0.23 12.58 12.90
CA ARG A 35 1.16 12.11 12.79
C ARG A 35 1.67 12.14 11.35
N ILE A 36 0.77 11.97 10.37
CA ILE A 36 1.20 11.92 8.98
C ILE A 36 0.77 13.16 8.20
N GLY A 37 0.21 14.16 8.87
CA GLY A 37 -0.18 15.38 8.18
C GLY A 37 -1.37 15.20 7.26
N SER A 38 -2.33 14.38 7.64
CA SER A 38 -3.50 14.11 6.83
C SER A 38 -4.75 14.45 7.63
N SER A 39 -5.92 14.07 7.13
CA SER A 39 -7.19 14.33 7.79
C SER A 39 -7.78 13.04 8.34
N LYS A 40 -8.57 13.18 9.39
CA LYS A 40 -9.29 12.06 9.97
C LYS A 40 -10.14 11.36 8.90
N ALA A 41 -10.79 12.14 8.05
CA ALA A 41 -11.63 11.57 7.00
C ALA A 41 -10.83 10.71 6.05
N HIS A 42 -9.61 11.13 5.71
CA HIS A 42 -8.78 10.36 4.80
C HIS A 42 -8.34 9.04 5.43
N ILE A 43 -7.99 9.07 6.72
CA ILE A 43 -7.62 7.82 7.40
C ILE A 43 -8.81 6.88 7.45
N TRP A 44 -10.01 7.42 7.71
CA TRP A 44 -11.22 6.62 7.70
C TRP A 44 -11.45 5.96 6.34
N GLU A 45 -11.23 6.72 5.26
CA GLU A 45 -11.38 6.18 3.92
C GLU A 45 -10.41 5.03 3.66
N LEU A 46 -9.17 5.19 4.12
CA LEU A 46 -8.19 4.12 3.99
C LEU A 46 -8.63 2.86 4.73
N GLU A 47 -9.14 3.03 5.94
CA GLU A 47 -9.56 1.89 6.75
C GLU A 47 -10.81 1.21 6.23
N ASN A 48 -11.55 1.90 5.39
CA ASN A 48 -12.79 1.35 4.84
C ASN A 48 -12.65 0.99 3.37
N GLY A 49 -11.43 0.95 2.89
CA GLY A 49 -11.16 0.50 1.52
C GLY A 49 -11.65 1.46 0.46
N ARG A 50 -11.90 2.70 0.82
CA ARG A 50 -12.39 3.68 -0.14
C ARG A 50 -11.29 4.43 -0.84
N SER A 51 -10.09 4.44 -0.27
CA SER A 51 -8.94 5.07 -0.89
C SER A 51 -8.10 3.95 -1.50
N LYS A 52 -8.16 3.81 -2.81
CA LYS A 52 -7.55 2.69 -3.49
C LYS A 52 -6.20 3.01 -4.09
N ASN A 53 -5.79 4.26 -3.97
CA ASN A 53 -4.52 4.67 -4.58
C ASN A 53 -3.83 5.69 -3.69
N PRO A 54 -3.42 5.30 -2.48
CA PRO A 54 -2.72 6.22 -1.61
C PRO A 54 -1.36 6.56 -2.21
N THR A 55 -0.88 7.75 -1.91
CA THR A 55 0.43 8.15 -2.41
C THR A 55 1.52 7.38 -1.67
N LEU A 56 2.70 7.37 -2.27
CA LEU A 56 3.85 6.77 -1.62
C LEU A 56 4.13 7.43 -0.27
N TRP A 57 4.01 8.76 -0.21
CA TRP A 57 4.26 9.48 1.04
C TRP A 57 3.27 9.08 2.12
N MET A 58 2.01 8.85 1.73
CA MET A 58 1.01 8.38 2.68
C MET A 58 1.39 7.00 3.22
N ILE A 59 1.81 6.11 2.34
CA ILE A 59 2.22 4.76 2.74
C ILE A 59 3.40 4.81 3.71
N LEU A 60 4.41 5.59 3.38
CA LEU A 60 5.57 5.71 4.25
C LEU A 60 5.22 6.36 5.59
N GLY A 61 4.33 7.36 5.55
CA GLY A 61 3.85 7.99 6.77
C GLY A 61 3.09 7.02 7.67
N LEU A 62 2.29 6.15 7.05
CA LEU A 62 1.57 5.14 7.82
C LEU A 62 2.54 4.16 8.48
N CYS A 63 3.58 3.75 7.77
CA CYS A 63 4.58 2.86 8.36
C CYS A 63 5.19 3.49 9.59
N GLU A 64 5.52 4.76 9.50
CA GLU A 64 6.12 5.47 10.62
C GLU A 64 5.13 5.65 11.78
N ALA A 65 3.93 6.11 11.46
CA ALA A 65 2.92 6.39 12.49
C ALA A 65 2.47 5.12 13.21
N LEU A 66 2.37 4.02 12.46
CA LEU A 66 1.90 2.75 13.01
C LEU A 66 3.03 1.85 13.46
N GLN A 67 4.27 2.31 13.31
CA GLN A 67 5.46 1.57 13.75
C GLN A 67 5.47 0.17 13.15
N CYS A 68 5.37 0.11 11.84
CA CYS A 68 5.35 -1.16 11.13
C CYS A 68 6.22 -1.08 9.89
N SER A 69 6.57 -2.25 9.37
CA SER A 69 7.35 -2.32 8.15
C SER A 69 6.43 -2.17 6.95
N LEU A 70 7.02 -1.84 5.81
CA LEU A 70 6.26 -1.78 4.57
C LEU A 70 5.70 -3.15 4.21
N ASN A 71 6.47 -4.21 4.46
CA ASN A 71 6.00 -5.57 4.21
C ASN A 71 4.73 -5.87 5.00
N ALA A 72 4.71 -5.48 6.26
CA ALA A 72 3.54 -5.72 7.10
C ALA A 72 2.34 -4.93 6.62
N LEU A 73 2.54 -3.67 6.26
CA LEU A 73 1.45 -2.80 5.84
C LEU A 73 0.82 -3.30 4.54
N ILE A 74 1.65 -3.70 3.59
CA ILE A 74 1.17 -4.15 2.29
C ILE A 74 0.71 -5.61 2.32
N GLY A 75 1.26 -6.40 3.24
CA GLY A 75 0.95 -7.81 3.31
C GLY A 75 1.72 -8.64 2.31
N LYS A 76 2.82 -8.10 1.82
CA LYS A 76 3.68 -8.80 0.87
C LYS A 76 5.13 -8.47 1.18
N ASP A 77 6.03 -9.36 0.79
CA ASP A 77 7.44 -9.16 0.96
C ASP A 77 7.94 -8.32 -0.22
N VAL A 78 8.20 -7.06 0.02
CA VAL A 78 8.59 -6.14 -1.06
C VAL A 78 10.03 -6.37 -1.51
N SER A 79 10.77 -7.26 -0.84
CA SER A 79 12.10 -7.63 -1.33
C SER A 79 12.00 -8.70 -2.42
N GLN A 80 10.80 -9.20 -2.68
CA GLN A 80 10.53 -10.19 -3.70
C GLN A 80 9.65 -9.55 -4.78
N PRO A 81 9.58 -10.15 -5.97
CA PRO A 81 8.65 -9.63 -6.97
C PRO A 81 7.22 -9.62 -6.44
N LEU A 82 6.53 -8.52 -6.65
CA LEU A 82 5.16 -8.35 -6.16
C LEU A 82 4.11 -8.85 -7.14
N PHE A 83 4.49 -9.03 -8.40
CA PHE A 83 3.53 -9.40 -9.44
C PHE A 83 3.48 -10.89 -9.62
N THR A 84 2.35 -11.35 -10.14
CA THR A 84 2.20 -12.77 -10.45
C THR A 84 3.13 -13.15 -11.58
N GLU A 85 3.36 -14.42 -11.74
CA GLU A 85 4.24 -14.90 -12.78
C GLU A 85 3.85 -14.44 -14.19
N PRO A 86 2.57 -14.45 -14.56
CA PRO A 86 2.18 -13.92 -15.88
C PRO A 86 2.54 -12.45 -16.04
N GLU A 87 2.41 -11.66 -14.99
CA GLU A 87 2.76 -10.25 -15.06
C GLU A 87 4.26 -10.07 -15.19
N MET A 88 5.03 -10.89 -14.51
CA MET A 88 6.48 -10.85 -14.63
C MET A 88 6.93 -11.25 -16.02
N ALA A 89 6.29 -12.27 -16.60
CA ALA A 89 6.61 -12.69 -17.95
C ALA A 89 6.35 -11.57 -18.95
N LEU A 90 5.27 -10.82 -18.75
CA LEU A 90 4.96 -9.72 -19.65
C LEU A 90 6.01 -8.61 -19.54
N ILE A 91 6.44 -8.32 -18.34
CA ILE A 91 7.47 -7.31 -18.12
C ILE A 91 8.77 -7.74 -18.78
N ASP A 92 9.14 -8.98 -18.63
CA ASP A 92 10.37 -9.50 -19.24
C ASP A 92 10.28 -9.43 -20.76
N ALA A 93 9.14 -9.77 -21.33
CA ALA A 93 8.96 -9.70 -22.76
C ALA A 93 9.11 -8.28 -23.26
N HIS A 94 8.52 -7.32 -22.55
CA HIS A 94 8.64 -5.93 -22.89
C HIS A 94 10.10 -5.48 -22.86
N ARG A 95 10.82 -5.88 -21.82
CA ARG A 95 12.21 -5.53 -21.65
C ARG A 95 13.06 -6.07 -22.80
N LYS A 96 12.80 -7.30 -23.22
CA LYS A 96 13.54 -7.89 -24.33
C LYS A 96 13.27 -7.16 -25.64
N ILE A 97 12.03 -6.77 -25.88
CA ILE A 97 11.66 -6.10 -27.12
C ILE A 97 12.20 -4.70 -27.17
N PHE A 98 12.11 -3.96 -26.09
CA PHE A 98 12.48 -2.56 -26.09
C PHE A 98 13.88 -2.31 -25.55
N GLY A 99 14.63 -3.36 -25.34
CA GLY A 99 16.02 -3.20 -25.12
C GLY A 99 16.45 -2.56 -23.88
N GLY A 100 15.75 -2.67 -22.89
CA GLY A 100 16.26 -2.16 -21.67
C GLY A 100 17.50 -2.94 -21.38
N PRO A 101 18.60 -2.31 -21.23
CA PRO A 101 19.79 -2.99 -20.88
C PRO A 101 19.60 -3.52 -19.54
N SER A 102 19.91 -4.65 -19.46
CA SER A 102 19.82 -5.11 -18.22
C SER A 102 20.96 -4.75 -17.48
N GLN A 103 21.41 -4.46 -17.21
CA GLN A 103 22.42 -4.28 -16.53
C GLN A 103 22.63 -4.15 -15.90
#